data_72dc9f8f175ebc2fd15c48c8ebe407ae
#
_entry.id   72dc9f8f175ebc2fd15c48c8ebe407ae
#
_cell.length_a   1.000
_cell.length_b   1.000
_cell.length_c   1.000
_cell.angle_alpha   90.00
_cell.angle_beta   90.00
_cell.angle_gamma   90.00
#
_symmetry.space_group_name_H-M   'P 1'
#
loop_
_entity.id
_entity.type
_entity.pdbx_description
1 polymer ?
#
loop_
_entity_poly.entity_id
_entity_poly.type
_entity_poly.pdbx_seq_one_letter_code
_entity_poly.pdbx_strand_id
1 'polypeptide(L)'
;MTSFREFAETCQAIEKISSTIDTTNRVADLLKKVDVEELPTTTHFIMSKVFPVWSGKQLGIGTSLLYTSLSKASGMPVKSIQTLVRTTGDIGDAALLILKEKKKNQVTFSSFLEEPPEFSIMEVYNRFKIASEASGKGSQEVKIRNLQYLFNSSTPREAKYIARLALEELRIGVGEGVVRDAIAKAFSVPADVVEHAFMVTNDLGIVAATSKEGGLEALERLGIEINRPIKMMLSQISPDIDADIKEMKEAAVEWKFDGARVQVHKDGNSVTLFSRKLENVTDSLPDLVEIVRKHVKAESAILDGEAVAVDEDGKPRAFQEILKRFRRKYNVEEKALGIPIQLNLFDIMYLNGKTLIDLPLIERRKLLESCVESSVEDSKAICVDKQVITGDLEIIEQIYREALEAGHEGLVIKNPNSIYSPGKRGKNWLKKKPLMETLDLVVVGAEWGFGRRANLIGSYTVACYDPKTLRFLQVGKVGTGLTDEQLKELTEMLSGLMEGGEAGGVFAIRPKIVLEIAFEEIQKSPNYNSGFALRFPRFVRIRDDKAPEEADTIQRIGKVYSQQLKRL
;
A
#
# COMPACT_ATOMS: atom_id res chain seq x y z
N MET A 1 -30.25 14.08 3.86
CA MET A 1 -29.15 13.43 4.63
C MET A 1 -29.36 11.93 4.62
N THR A 2 -28.37 11.20 4.14
CA THR A 2 -28.43 9.73 4.06
C THR A 2 -28.18 9.12 5.43
N SER A 3 -29.05 8.19 5.81
CA SER A 3 -28.96 7.49 7.08
C SER A 3 -27.79 6.50 7.09
N PHE A 4 -27.05 6.43 8.20
CA PHE A 4 -26.02 5.41 8.37
C PHE A 4 -26.63 3.99 8.47
N ARG A 5 -27.90 3.90 8.86
CA ARG A 5 -28.67 2.63 8.82
C ARG A 5 -28.76 2.08 7.39
N GLU A 6 -29.11 2.92 6.40
CA GLU A 6 -29.16 2.51 5.01
C GLU A 6 -27.81 2.05 4.47
N PHE A 7 -26.72 2.77 4.86
CA PHE A 7 -25.35 2.36 4.57
C PHE A 7 -25.04 0.98 5.16
N ALA A 8 -25.35 0.75 6.43
CA ALA A 8 -25.10 -0.52 7.12
C ALA A 8 -25.93 -1.68 6.52
N GLU A 9 -27.17 -1.41 6.11
CA GLU A 9 -28.02 -2.40 5.42
C GLU A 9 -27.48 -2.75 4.04
N THR A 10 -26.97 -1.77 3.31
CA THR A 10 -26.32 -1.98 2.03
C THR A 10 -25.06 -2.83 2.19
N CYS A 11 -24.21 -2.53 3.16
CA CYS A 11 -23.02 -3.33 3.47
C CYS A 11 -23.38 -4.77 3.83
N GLN A 12 -24.42 -4.98 4.64
CA GLN A 12 -24.87 -6.33 5.01
C GLN A 12 -25.46 -7.11 3.82
N ALA A 13 -26.09 -6.43 2.88
CA ALA A 13 -26.58 -7.07 1.66
C ALA A 13 -25.40 -7.50 0.77
N ILE A 14 -24.37 -6.65 0.64
CA ILE A 14 -23.17 -6.92 -0.16
C ILE A 14 -22.37 -8.12 0.41
N GLU A 15 -22.26 -8.27 1.73
CA GLU A 15 -21.59 -9.42 2.35
C GLU A 15 -22.13 -10.79 1.89
N LYS A 16 -23.38 -10.85 1.46
CA LYS A 16 -24.04 -12.07 1.01
C LYS A 16 -23.91 -12.32 -0.49
N ILE A 17 -23.32 -11.36 -1.22
CA ILE A 17 -23.19 -11.39 -2.67
C ILE A 17 -21.80 -11.90 -3.04
N SER A 18 -21.72 -12.92 -3.90
CA SER A 18 -20.47 -13.43 -4.48
C SER A 18 -20.16 -12.82 -5.86
N SER A 19 -21.18 -12.31 -6.55
CA SER A 19 -21.08 -11.71 -7.88
C SER A 19 -20.56 -10.27 -7.81
N THR A 20 -19.48 -9.98 -8.54
CA THR A 20 -18.96 -8.61 -8.67
C THR A 20 -19.97 -7.68 -9.33
N ILE A 21 -20.73 -8.17 -10.31
CA ILE A 21 -21.76 -7.37 -11.02
C ILE A 21 -22.87 -6.95 -10.06
N ASP A 22 -23.36 -7.89 -9.25
CA ASP A 22 -24.44 -7.58 -8.29
C ASP A 22 -23.94 -6.67 -7.16
N THR A 23 -22.69 -6.84 -6.73
CA THR A 23 -22.04 -5.92 -5.79
C THR A 23 -21.97 -4.51 -6.38
N THR A 24 -21.52 -4.36 -7.63
CA THR A 24 -21.48 -3.09 -8.35
C THR A 24 -22.86 -2.45 -8.44
N ASN A 25 -23.90 -3.23 -8.76
CA ASN A 25 -25.27 -2.75 -8.81
C ASN A 25 -25.74 -2.20 -7.46
N ARG A 26 -25.45 -2.93 -6.38
CA ARG A 26 -25.84 -2.53 -5.02
C ARG A 26 -25.14 -1.25 -4.56
N VAL A 27 -23.86 -1.11 -4.88
CA VAL A 27 -23.10 0.13 -4.62
C VAL A 27 -23.66 1.30 -5.44
N ALA A 28 -23.98 1.07 -6.74
CA ALA A 28 -24.56 2.09 -7.60
C ALA A 28 -25.93 2.58 -7.07
N ASP A 29 -26.77 1.67 -6.59
CA ASP A 29 -28.07 2.02 -6.01
C ASP A 29 -27.93 2.87 -4.73
N LEU A 30 -26.90 2.59 -3.91
CA LEU A 30 -26.59 3.44 -2.75
C LEU A 30 -26.16 4.84 -3.22
N LEU A 31 -25.16 4.94 -4.13
CA LEU A 31 -24.62 6.22 -4.58
C LEU A 31 -25.68 7.13 -5.24
N LYS A 32 -26.67 6.56 -5.95
CA LYS A 32 -27.77 7.33 -6.55
C LYS A 32 -28.57 8.10 -5.51
N LYS A 33 -28.79 7.50 -4.34
CA LYS A 33 -29.66 8.06 -3.28
C LYS A 33 -28.94 9.12 -2.44
N VAL A 34 -27.63 9.01 -2.31
CA VAL A 34 -26.82 9.89 -1.46
C VAL A 34 -26.74 11.30 -2.04
N ASP A 35 -26.94 12.32 -1.21
CA ASP A 35 -26.80 13.74 -1.60
C ASP A 35 -25.36 14.04 -2.05
N VAL A 36 -25.19 15.02 -2.96
CA VAL A 36 -23.89 15.36 -3.58
C VAL A 36 -22.81 15.62 -2.51
N GLU A 37 -23.16 16.36 -1.46
CA GLU A 37 -22.26 16.74 -0.38
C GLU A 37 -21.79 15.54 0.47
N GLU A 38 -22.59 14.47 0.54
CA GLU A 38 -22.29 13.26 1.30
C GLU A 38 -21.59 12.18 0.46
N LEU A 39 -21.63 12.30 -0.89
CA LEU A 39 -21.04 11.32 -1.81
C LEU A 39 -19.56 11.06 -1.57
N PRO A 40 -18.69 12.06 -1.36
CA PRO A 40 -17.28 11.79 -1.08
C PRO A 40 -17.09 10.88 0.13
N THR A 41 -17.75 11.21 1.24
CA THR A 41 -17.67 10.43 2.48
C THR A 41 -18.23 9.01 2.31
N THR A 42 -19.40 8.89 1.68
CA THR A 42 -20.04 7.58 1.44
C THR A 42 -19.17 6.70 0.56
N THR A 43 -18.58 7.29 -0.48
CA THR A 43 -17.67 6.59 -1.40
C THR A 43 -16.41 6.12 -0.70
N HIS A 44 -15.83 6.94 0.18
CA HIS A 44 -14.69 6.52 1.00
C HIS A 44 -15.08 5.41 1.98
N PHE A 45 -16.20 5.55 2.67
CA PHE A 45 -16.68 4.55 3.63
C PHE A 45 -16.86 3.19 2.96
N ILE A 46 -17.54 3.12 1.81
CA ILE A 46 -17.78 1.84 1.13
C ILE A 46 -16.47 1.15 0.69
N MET A 47 -15.40 1.92 0.50
CA MET A 47 -14.04 1.43 0.24
C MET A 47 -13.24 1.15 1.53
N SER A 48 -13.87 1.11 2.69
CA SER A 48 -13.23 0.92 3.99
C SER A 48 -12.28 2.07 4.38
N LYS A 49 -12.49 3.28 3.87
CA LYS A 49 -11.69 4.45 4.20
C LYS A 49 -12.54 5.51 4.89
N VAL A 50 -11.99 6.15 5.91
CA VAL A 50 -12.65 7.30 6.55
C VAL A 50 -12.22 8.60 5.87
N PHE A 51 -10.96 8.67 5.50
CA PHE A 51 -10.38 9.82 4.80
C PHE A 51 -9.77 9.40 3.47
N PRO A 52 -9.70 10.30 2.48
CA PRO A 52 -8.95 10.01 1.26
C PRO A 52 -7.47 9.78 1.58
N VAL A 53 -6.87 8.79 0.90
CA VAL A 53 -5.48 8.35 1.16
C VAL A 53 -4.48 9.51 1.05
N TRP A 54 -4.70 10.41 0.10
CA TRP A 54 -3.83 11.56 -0.14
C TRP A 54 -3.87 12.61 0.98
N SER A 55 -4.91 12.63 1.83
CA SER A 55 -5.01 13.62 2.91
C SER A 55 -4.00 13.42 4.03
N GLY A 56 -3.33 12.25 4.09
CA GLY A 56 -2.41 11.89 5.17
C GLY A 56 -3.07 11.71 6.55
N LYS A 57 -4.39 11.93 6.65
CA LYS A 57 -5.13 11.75 7.89
C LYS A 57 -5.25 10.28 8.26
N GLN A 58 -4.95 9.95 9.49
CA GLN A 58 -5.10 8.61 10.06
C GLN A 58 -6.03 8.66 11.26
N LEU A 59 -6.95 7.71 11.37
CA LEU A 59 -7.81 7.60 12.54
C LEU A 59 -7.02 7.37 13.83
N GLY A 60 -5.92 6.64 13.74
CA GLY A 60 -5.10 6.27 14.89
C GLY A 60 -5.89 5.52 15.96
N ILE A 61 -6.85 4.69 15.52
CA ILE A 61 -7.66 3.79 16.35
C ILE A 61 -7.18 2.38 16.12
N GLY A 62 -6.60 1.77 17.15
CA GLY A 62 -6.23 0.35 17.12
C GLY A 62 -7.25 -0.51 17.84
N THR A 63 -7.10 -1.82 17.74
CA THR A 63 -7.98 -2.82 18.35
C THR A 63 -8.15 -2.63 19.86
N SER A 64 -7.09 -2.24 20.58
CA SER A 64 -7.12 -2.02 22.03
C SER A 64 -8.06 -0.87 22.42
N LEU A 65 -8.01 0.27 21.70
CA LEU A 65 -8.92 1.40 21.91
C LEU A 65 -10.37 1.00 21.61
N LEU A 66 -10.58 0.21 20.57
CA LEU A 66 -11.90 -0.24 20.17
C LEU A 66 -12.51 -1.20 21.21
N TYR A 67 -11.71 -2.14 21.75
CA TYR A 67 -12.15 -3.00 22.86
C TYR A 67 -12.54 -2.19 24.09
N THR A 68 -11.75 -1.19 24.45
CA THR A 68 -12.05 -0.30 25.59
C THR A 68 -13.34 0.49 25.35
N SER A 69 -13.56 0.98 24.13
CA SER A 69 -14.77 1.73 23.77
C SER A 69 -16.03 0.85 23.80
N LEU A 70 -15.95 -0.37 23.29
CA LEU A 70 -17.03 -1.36 23.36
C LEU A 70 -17.31 -1.78 24.80
N SER A 71 -16.27 -1.94 25.64
CA SER A 71 -16.41 -2.25 27.07
C SER A 71 -17.16 -1.14 27.80
N LYS A 72 -16.76 0.12 27.60
CA LYS A 72 -17.45 1.28 28.19
C LYS A 72 -18.89 1.45 27.70
N ALA A 73 -19.13 1.12 26.42
CA ALA A 73 -20.48 1.22 25.85
C ALA A 73 -21.42 0.10 26.32
N SER A 74 -20.92 -1.12 26.51
CA SER A 74 -21.73 -2.30 26.83
C SER A 74 -21.75 -2.69 28.29
N GLY A 75 -20.74 -2.27 29.06
CA GLY A 75 -20.49 -2.77 30.42
C GLY A 75 -19.77 -4.13 30.46
N MET A 76 -19.50 -4.75 29.30
CA MET A 76 -18.82 -6.06 29.22
C MET A 76 -17.31 -5.90 29.47
N PRO A 77 -16.68 -6.80 30.27
CA PRO A 77 -15.22 -6.75 30.47
C PRO A 77 -14.43 -6.91 29.16
N VAL A 78 -13.33 -6.18 29.02
CA VAL A 78 -12.45 -6.23 27.83
C VAL A 78 -12.03 -7.66 27.48
N LYS A 79 -11.69 -8.50 28.46
CA LYS A 79 -11.33 -9.91 28.23
C LYS A 79 -12.44 -10.71 27.56
N SER A 80 -13.69 -10.50 27.95
CA SER A 80 -14.86 -11.16 27.34
C SER A 80 -15.05 -10.70 25.89
N ILE A 81 -14.86 -9.40 25.61
CA ILE A 81 -14.88 -8.86 24.24
C ILE A 81 -13.77 -9.51 23.39
N GLN A 82 -12.55 -9.60 23.91
CA GLN A 82 -11.45 -10.25 23.20
C GLN A 82 -11.74 -11.73 22.88
N THR A 83 -12.34 -12.45 23.84
CA THR A 83 -12.76 -13.85 23.61
C THR A 83 -13.83 -13.92 22.51
N LEU A 84 -14.82 -13.01 22.55
CA LEU A 84 -15.88 -12.99 21.55
C LEU A 84 -15.34 -12.67 20.15
N VAL A 85 -14.39 -11.71 20.03
CA VAL A 85 -13.71 -11.41 18.76
C VAL A 85 -12.93 -12.62 18.23
N ARG A 86 -12.26 -13.39 19.11
CA ARG A 86 -11.58 -14.62 18.69
C ARG A 86 -12.56 -15.68 18.18
N THR A 87 -13.71 -15.81 18.84
CA THR A 87 -14.73 -16.81 18.47
C THR A 87 -15.43 -16.44 17.16
N THR A 88 -15.74 -15.16 16.96
CA THR A 88 -16.40 -14.66 15.72
C THR A 88 -15.43 -14.46 14.57
N GLY A 89 -14.13 -14.31 14.84
CA GLY A 89 -13.10 -13.96 13.86
C GLY A 89 -13.20 -12.50 13.34
N ASP A 90 -14.14 -11.70 13.88
CA ASP A 90 -14.42 -10.36 13.39
C ASP A 90 -14.92 -9.42 14.49
N ILE A 91 -14.33 -8.22 14.57
CA ILE A 91 -14.70 -7.22 15.57
C ILE A 91 -16.08 -6.63 15.34
N GLY A 92 -16.51 -6.52 14.09
CA GLY A 92 -17.85 -6.02 13.76
C GLY A 92 -18.93 -6.99 14.17
N ASP A 93 -18.73 -8.29 13.92
CA ASP A 93 -19.67 -9.34 14.35
C ASP A 93 -19.70 -9.44 15.88
N ALA A 94 -18.56 -9.28 16.55
CA ALA A 94 -18.53 -9.18 18.00
C ALA A 94 -19.30 -7.97 18.51
N ALA A 95 -19.11 -6.78 17.92
CA ALA A 95 -19.84 -5.55 18.28
C ALA A 95 -21.37 -5.72 18.12
N LEU A 96 -21.79 -6.35 17.01
CA LEU A 96 -23.21 -6.66 16.77
C LEU A 96 -23.78 -7.55 17.89
N LEU A 97 -23.10 -8.61 18.28
CA LEU A 97 -23.56 -9.53 19.33
C LEU A 97 -23.59 -8.84 20.69
N ILE A 98 -22.54 -8.08 21.06
CA ILE A 98 -22.44 -7.34 22.32
C ILE A 98 -23.61 -6.38 22.48
N LEU A 99 -23.92 -5.57 21.45
CA LEU A 99 -24.99 -4.58 21.55
C LEU A 99 -26.39 -5.22 21.42
N LYS A 100 -26.50 -6.38 20.76
CA LYS A 100 -27.74 -7.16 20.78
C LYS A 100 -28.06 -7.67 22.19
N GLU A 101 -27.05 -8.15 22.90
CA GLU A 101 -27.21 -8.62 24.27
C GLU A 101 -27.49 -7.48 25.25
N LYS A 102 -26.81 -6.35 25.11
CA LYS A 102 -27.08 -5.12 25.89
C LYS A 102 -28.54 -4.68 25.74
N LYS A 103 -29.09 -4.64 24.51
CA LYS A 103 -30.49 -4.25 24.26
C LYS A 103 -31.49 -5.24 24.87
N LYS A 104 -31.18 -6.53 24.91
CA LYS A 104 -32.06 -7.52 25.57
C LYS A 104 -32.11 -7.33 27.09
N ASN A 105 -31.00 -6.92 27.69
CA ASN A 105 -30.89 -6.75 29.16
C ASN A 105 -31.38 -5.37 29.63
N GLN A 106 -31.51 -4.41 28.73
CA GLN A 106 -32.06 -3.07 29.00
C GLN A 106 -33.54 -2.95 28.61
N VAL A 107 -34.38 -3.92 29.00
CA VAL A 107 -35.84 -3.71 29.01
C VAL A 107 -36.17 -2.75 30.13
N THR A 108 -35.95 -1.47 29.91
CA THR A 108 -36.30 -0.38 30.78
C THR A 108 -37.47 0.40 30.17
N PHE A 109 -38.19 1.13 31.02
CA PHE A 109 -39.37 1.95 30.72
C PHE A 109 -39.21 2.91 29.53
N SER A 110 -37.96 3.20 29.13
CA SER A 110 -37.59 3.96 27.92
C SER A 110 -37.77 3.20 26.57
N SER A 111 -38.02 1.91 26.59
CA SER A 111 -38.27 1.13 25.35
C SER A 111 -39.65 1.43 24.74
N PHE A 112 -40.48 2.20 25.40
CA PHE A 112 -41.76 2.74 24.92
C PHE A 112 -41.65 4.14 24.33
N LEU A 113 -40.51 4.79 24.43
CA LEU A 113 -40.27 6.14 23.93
C LEU A 113 -39.23 6.04 22.78
N GLU A 114 -39.70 6.30 21.59
CA GLU A 114 -38.99 6.63 20.33
C GLU A 114 -37.78 5.77 19.93
N GLU A 115 -37.76 5.34 18.68
CA GLU A 115 -36.56 4.78 18.05
C GLU A 115 -35.37 5.72 18.27
N PRO A 116 -34.15 5.19 18.56
CA PRO A 116 -32.97 6.04 18.72
C PRO A 116 -32.83 6.92 17.48
N PRO A 117 -32.43 8.19 17.65
CA PRO A 117 -32.28 9.12 16.53
C PRO A 117 -31.38 8.49 15.47
N GLU A 118 -31.83 8.60 14.22
CA GLU A 118 -31.14 8.01 13.09
C GLU A 118 -29.87 8.79 12.79
N PHE A 119 -28.71 8.13 12.87
CA PHE A 119 -27.43 8.75 12.49
C PHE A 119 -27.38 9.04 11.00
N SER A 120 -26.89 10.21 10.63
CA SER A 120 -26.44 10.45 9.26
C SER A 120 -25.01 9.90 9.05
N ILE A 121 -24.67 9.62 7.79
CA ILE A 121 -23.30 9.27 7.41
C ILE A 121 -22.32 10.36 7.87
N MET A 122 -22.71 11.63 7.74
CA MET A 122 -21.88 12.77 8.12
C MET A 122 -21.67 12.88 9.64
N GLU A 123 -22.62 12.45 10.44
CA GLU A 123 -22.42 12.41 11.90
C GLU A 123 -21.37 11.38 12.29
N VAL A 124 -21.39 10.17 11.70
CA VAL A 124 -20.36 9.15 11.92
C VAL A 124 -18.99 9.68 11.45
N TYR A 125 -18.93 10.29 10.27
CA TYR A 125 -17.72 10.92 9.75
C TYR A 125 -17.16 11.99 10.71
N ASN A 126 -18.00 12.89 11.19
CA ASN A 126 -17.57 13.97 12.08
C ASN A 126 -17.01 13.43 13.41
N ARG A 127 -17.59 12.34 13.95
CA ARG A 127 -17.04 11.69 15.15
C ARG A 127 -15.66 11.06 14.90
N PHE A 128 -15.48 10.44 13.75
CA PHE A 128 -14.17 9.94 13.34
C PHE A 128 -13.16 11.06 13.07
N LYS A 129 -13.60 12.18 12.47
CA LYS A 129 -12.76 13.35 12.24
C LYS A 129 -12.25 13.93 13.57
N ILE A 130 -13.12 14.15 14.56
CA ILE A 130 -12.74 14.61 15.89
C ILE A 130 -11.75 13.63 16.55
N ALA A 131 -11.99 12.31 16.41
CA ALA A 131 -11.08 11.30 16.93
C ALA A 131 -9.69 11.35 16.25
N SER A 132 -9.64 11.59 14.93
CA SER A 132 -8.38 11.67 14.18
C SER A 132 -7.54 12.90 14.51
N GLU A 133 -8.18 14.01 14.81
CA GLU A 133 -7.54 15.29 15.14
C GLU A 133 -7.02 15.35 16.59
N ALA A 134 -7.45 14.39 17.42
CA ALA A 134 -6.97 14.31 18.80
C ALA A 134 -5.51 13.84 18.87
N SER A 135 -4.62 14.69 19.39
CA SER A 135 -3.19 14.44 19.56
C SER A 135 -2.70 14.80 20.97
N GLY A 136 -1.54 14.30 21.37
CA GLY A 136 -0.93 14.59 22.67
C GLY A 136 -1.61 13.90 23.86
N LYS A 137 -1.38 14.45 25.07
CA LYS A 137 -1.90 13.90 26.33
C LYS A 137 -3.42 13.98 26.38
N GLY A 138 -4.09 12.85 26.61
CA GLY A 138 -5.58 12.78 26.65
C GLY A 138 -6.23 12.40 25.31
N SER A 139 -5.48 12.31 24.22
CA SER A 139 -6.02 11.96 22.89
C SER A 139 -6.76 10.62 22.86
N GLN A 140 -6.26 9.62 23.60
CA GLN A 140 -6.92 8.31 23.70
C GLN A 140 -8.32 8.42 24.32
N GLU A 141 -8.49 9.27 25.32
CA GLU A 141 -9.79 9.46 25.97
C GLU A 141 -10.80 10.14 25.04
N VAL A 142 -10.36 11.13 24.25
CA VAL A 142 -11.19 11.75 23.22
C VAL A 142 -11.64 10.72 22.19
N LYS A 143 -10.74 9.86 21.71
CA LYS A 143 -11.06 8.78 20.76
C LYS A 143 -12.07 7.80 21.37
N ILE A 144 -11.83 7.33 22.59
CA ILE A 144 -12.73 6.40 23.29
C ILE A 144 -14.12 7.03 23.47
N ARG A 145 -14.21 8.30 23.85
CA ARG A 145 -15.50 9.01 24.08
C ARG A 145 -16.31 9.10 22.78
N ASN A 146 -15.68 9.44 21.66
CA ASN A 146 -16.38 9.52 20.37
C ASN A 146 -16.86 8.14 19.89
N LEU A 147 -16.05 7.10 20.03
CA LEU A 147 -16.48 5.73 19.72
C LEU A 147 -17.57 5.23 20.65
N GLN A 148 -17.46 5.49 21.94
CA GLN A 148 -18.49 5.14 22.93
C GLN A 148 -19.82 5.80 22.62
N TYR A 149 -19.81 7.08 22.21
CA TYR A 149 -21.01 7.79 21.77
C TYR A 149 -21.65 7.06 20.57
N LEU A 150 -20.86 6.74 19.53
CA LEU A 150 -21.35 6.03 18.37
C LEU A 150 -21.97 4.67 18.74
N PHE A 151 -21.31 3.87 19.58
CA PHE A 151 -21.84 2.58 20.02
C PHE A 151 -23.09 2.67 20.90
N ASN A 152 -23.17 3.69 21.74
CA ASN A 152 -24.34 3.87 22.63
C ASN A 152 -25.61 4.22 21.85
N SER A 153 -25.47 4.97 20.77
CA SER A 153 -26.59 5.51 20.01
C SER A 153 -26.89 4.71 18.73
N SER A 154 -26.09 3.69 18.41
CA SER A 154 -26.26 2.86 17.20
C SER A 154 -27.16 1.65 17.45
N THR A 155 -27.79 1.17 16.37
CA THR A 155 -28.34 -0.19 16.32
C THR A 155 -27.21 -1.23 16.33
N PRO A 156 -27.45 -2.50 16.71
CA PRO A 156 -26.43 -3.55 16.64
C PRO A 156 -25.80 -3.71 15.26
N ARG A 157 -26.57 -3.49 14.18
CA ARG A 157 -26.08 -3.56 12.79
C ARG A 157 -25.17 -2.38 12.46
N GLU A 158 -25.56 -1.18 12.80
CA GLU A 158 -24.73 0.02 12.63
C GLU A 158 -23.42 -0.12 13.40
N ALA A 159 -23.47 -0.60 14.63
CA ALA A 159 -22.26 -0.84 15.45
C ALA A 159 -21.27 -1.81 14.80
N LYS A 160 -21.76 -2.83 14.10
CA LYS A 160 -20.91 -3.74 13.31
C LYS A 160 -20.05 -2.95 12.33
N TYR A 161 -20.67 -2.08 11.52
CA TYR A 161 -19.95 -1.35 10.47
C TYR A 161 -19.19 -0.15 11.02
N ILE A 162 -19.62 0.48 12.12
CA ILE A 162 -18.83 1.48 12.83
C ILE A 162 -17.52 0.87 13.36
N ALA A 163 -17.59 -0.33 13.97
CA ALA A 163 -16.41 -1.03 14.47
C ALA A 163 -15.43 -1.39 13.34
N ARG A 164 -15.94 -1.84 12.21
CA ARG A 164 -15.14 -2.18 11.02
C ARG A 164 -14.55 -0.95 10.35
N LEU A 165 -15.30 0.16 10.22
CA LEU A 165 -14.79 1.43 9.71
C LEU A 165 -13.70 2.03 10.61
N ALA A 166 -13.84 1.89 11.94
CA ALA A 166 -12.84 2.36 12.88
C ALA A 166 -11.46 1.68 12.71
N LEU A 167 -11.43 0.45 12.15
CA LEU A 167 -10.21 -0.25 11.76
C LEU A 167 -9.91 -0.16 10.25
N GLU A 168 -10.72 0.57 9.49
CA GLU A 168 -10.66 0.64 8.02
C GLU A 168 -10.72 -0.75 7.33
N GLU A 169 -11.54 -1.66 7.87
CA GLU A 169 -11.73 -3.04 7.39
C GLU A 169 -13.21 -3.41 7.31
N LEU A 170 -13.97 -2.88 6.34
CA LEU A 170 -15.40 -3.23 6.17
C LEU A 170 -15.64 -4.70 5.85
N ARG A 171 -14.68 -5.36 5.19
CA ARG A 171 -14.74 -6.78 4.80
C ARG A 171 -15.94 -7.15 3.91
N ILE A 172 -16.36 -6.25 3.04
CA ILE A 172 -17.47 -6.46 2.10
C ILE A 172 -17.02 -6.73 0.66
N GLY A 173 -15.69 -6.81 0.42
CA GLY A 173 -15.14 -7.11 -0.91
C GLY A 173 -15.26 -5.99 -1.95
N VAL A 174 -15.55 -4.76 -1.52
CA VAL A 174 -15.65 -3.60 -2.40
C VAL A 174 -14.31 -2.89 -2.51
N GLY A 175 -13.72 -2.92 -3.69
CA GLY A 175 -12.48 -2.21 -4.02
C GLY A 175 -12.73 -1.06 -5.01
N GLU A 176 -11.66 -0.34 -5.36
CA GLU A 176 -11.71 0.81 -6.27
C GLU A 176 -12.38 0.49 -7.63
N GLY A 177 -12.11 -0.69 -8.20
CA GLY A 177 -12.71 -1.10 -9.48
C GLY A 177 -14.23 -1.22 -9.40
N VAL A 178 -14.76 -1.82 -8.31
CA VAL A 178 -16.20 -1.95 -8.09
C VAL A 178 -16.86 -0.57 -7.94
N VAL A 179 -16.22 0.33 -7.19
CA VAL A 179 -16.74 1.69 -6.96
C VAL A 179 -16.69 2.52 -8.23
N ARG A 180 -15.60 2.44 -9.02
CA ARG A 180 -15.51 3.08 -10.33
C ARG A 180 -16.67 2.67 -11.25
N ASP A 181 -16.89 1.36 -11.38
CA ASP A 181 -17.96 0.83 -12.23
C ASP A 181 -19.35 1.18 -11.68
N ALA A 182 -19.48 1.26 -10.35
CA ALA A 182 -20.71 1.70 -9.70
C ALA A 182 -21.02 3.19 -9.95
N ILE A 183 -20.02 4.07 -9.94
CA ILE A 183 -20.15 5.49 -10.30
C ILE A 183 -20.62 5.63 -11.75
N ALA A 184 -19.93 4.93 -12.67
CA ALA A 184 -20.29 4.94 -14.09
C ALA A 184 -21.76 4.55 -14.29
N LYS A 185 -22.21 3.49 -13.61
CA LYS A 185 -23.58 3.01 -13.67
C LYS A 185 -24.57 3.94 -12.96
N ALA A 186 -24.22 4.45 -11.78
CA ALA A 186 -25.10 5.29 -10.98
C ALA A 186 -25.49 6.57 -11.71
N PHE A 187 -24.54 7.19 -12.39
CA PHE A 187 -24.70 8.51 -13.00
C PHE A 187 -24.70 8.47 -14.53
N SER A 188 -24.75 7.28 -15.13
CA SER A 188 -24.82 7.07 -16.58
C SER A 188 -23.68 7.77 -17.34
N VAL A 189 -22.47 7.68 -16.81
CA VAL A 189 -21.25 8.22 -17.43
C VAL A 189 -20.35 7.08 -17.92
N PRO A 190 -19.55 7.26 -19.00
CA PRO A 190 -18.65 6.23 -19.50
C PRO A 190 -17.61 5.81 -18.45
N ALA A 191 -17.36 4.51 -18.34
CA ALA A 191 -16.46 3.96 -17.31
C ALA A 191 -15.00 4.39 -17.52
N ASP A 192 -14.56 4.58 -18.75
CA ASP A 192 -13.23 5.08 -19.11
C ASP A 192 -13.04 6.55 -18.69
N VAL A 193 -14.08 7.38 -18.80
CA VAL A 193 -14.05 8.77 -18.31
C VAL A 193 -13.99 8.81 -16.79
N VAL A 194 -14.77 7.97 -16.10
CA VAL A 194 -14.68 7.82 -14.62
C VAL A 194 -13.28 7.35 -14.22
N GLU A 195 -12.70 6.41 -14.95
CA GLU A 195 -11.34 5.94 -14.69
C GLU A 195 -10.31 7.04 -14.89
N HIS A 196 -10.40 7.81 -15.98
CA HIS A 196 -9.51 8.95 -16.24
C HIS A 196 -9.63 10.02 -15.14
N ALA A 197 -10.85 10.43 -14.80
CA ALA A 197 -11.11 11.37 -13.71
C ALA A 197 -10.52 10.90 -12.37
N PHE A 198 -10.63 9.59 -12.06
CA PHE A 198 -10.02 8.99 -10.88
C PHE A 198 -8.49 9.01 -10.94
N MET A 199 -7.90 8.80 -12.11
CA MET A 199 -6.44 8.84 -12.28
C MET A 199 -5.86 10.22 -11.98
N VAL A 200 -6.54 11.29 -12.41
CA VAL A 200 -6.06 12.67 -12.23
C VAL A 200 -6.40 13.23 -10.84
N THR A 201 -7.53 12.83 -10.25
CA THR A 201 -7.93 13.32 -8.92
C THR A 201 -7.42 12.45 -7.76
N ASN A 202 -7.13 11.17 -8.04
CA ASN A 202 -6.84 10.15 -7.02
C ASN A 202 -7.92 10.03 -5.92
N ASP A 203 -9.16 10.40 -6.23
CA ASP A 203 -10.27 10.46 -5.28
C ASP A 203 -11.62 10.09 -5.93
N LEU A 204 -12.07 8.85 -5.74
CA LEU A 204 -13.38 8.38 -6.22
C LEU A 204 -14.56 9.10 -5.57
N GLY A 205 -14.35 9.69 -4.39
CA GLY A 205 -15.38 10.50 -3.74
C GLY A 205 -15.67 11.79 -4.50
N ILE A 206 -14.61 12.49 -4.93
CA ILE A 206 -14.72 13.67 -5.80
C ILE A 206 -15.35 13.29 -7.13
N VAL A 207 -14.88 12.19 -7.73
CA VAL A 207 -15.41 11.69 -9.01
C VAL A 207 -16.90 11.38 -8.91
N ALA A 208 -17.36 10.76 -7.81
CA ALA A 208 -18.77 10.46 -7.59
C ALA A 208 -19.62 11.73 -7.47
N ALA A 209 -19.16 12.71 -6.68
CA ALA A 209 -19.86 13.99 -6.51
C ALA A 209 -19.95 14.75 -7.85
N THR A 210 -18.83 14.88 -8.55
CA THR A 210 -18.76 15.56 -9.86
C THR A 210 -19.63 14.87 -10.91
N SER A 211 -19.65 13.51 -10.91
CA SER A 211 -20.52 12.74 -11.80
C SER A 211 -22.00 13.02 -11.57
N LYS A 212 -22.41 13.14 -10.31
CA LYS A 212 -23.81 13.42 -9.95
C LYS A 212 -24.21 14.86 -10.27
N GLU A 213 -23.32 15.80 -10.02
CA GLU A 213 -23.59 17.24 -10.17
C GLU A 213 -23.63 17.69 -11.63
N GLY A 214 -22.64 17.27 -12.45
CA GLY A 214 -22.48 17.77 -13.80
C GLY A 214 -22.21 16.73 -14.88
N GLY A 215 -22.29 15.43 -14.54
CA GLY A 215 -22.18 14.34 -15.51
C GLY A 215 -20.86 14.31 -16.26
N LEU A 216 -20.93 13.92 -17.54
CA LEU A 216 -19.77 13.73 -18.42
C LEU A 216 -18.92 15.01 -18.55
N GLU A 217 -19.55 16.14 -18.85
CA GLU A 217 -18.84 17.40 -19.09
C GLU A 217 -18.05 17.87 -17.85
N ALA A 218 -18.59 17.68 -16.66
CA ALA A 218 -17.90 18.06 -15.42
C ALA A 218 -16.72 17.12 -15.13
N LEU A 219 -16.85 15.82 -15.42
CA LEU A 219 -15.76 14.87 -15.28
C LEU A 219 -14.58 15.16 -16.21
N GLU A 220 -14.85 15.52 -17.46
CA GLU A 220 -13.83 15.85 -18.45
C GLU A 220 -13.04 17.13 -18.10
N ARG A 221 -13.62 17.99 -17.26
CA ARG A 221 -12.93 19.20 -16.74
C ARG A 221 -12.07 18.94 -15.52
N LEU A 222 -12.18 17.76 -14.91
CA LEU A 222 -11.33 17.42 -13.77
C LEU A 222 -9.88 17.30 -14.23
N GLY A 223 -9.00 18.02 -13.56
CA GLY A 223 -7.57 18.06 -13.85
C GLY A 223 -6.72 17.72 -12.64
N ILE A 224 -5.43 17.76 -12.88
CA ILE A 224 -4.42 17.58 -11.82
C ILE A 224 -4.38 18.83 -10.95
N GLU A 225 -4.37 18.63 -9.64
CA GLU A 225 -4.21 19.71 -8.67
C GLU A 225 -2.93 19.54 -7.87
N ILE A 226 -2.22 20.65 -7.66
CA ILE A 226 -1.03 20.65 -6.80
C ILE A 226 -1.44 20.32 -5.36
N ASN A 227 -0.57 19.62 -4.63
CA ASN A 227 -0.81 19.08 -3.28
C ASN A 227 -1.83 17.94 -3.20
N ARG A 228 -2.36 17.48 -4.35
CA ARG A 228 -3.09 16.21 -4.43
C ARG A 228 -2.27 15.22 -5.26
N PRO A 229 -1.66 14.19 -4.64
CA PRO A 229 -0.77 13.29 -5.35
C PRO A 229 -1.53 12.42 -6.35
N ILE A 230 -0.91 12.24 -7.50
CA ILE A 230 -1.42 11.41 -8.59
C ILE A 230 -0.93 9.98 -8.38
N LYS A 231 -1.73 8.99 -8.74
CA LYS A 231 -1.26 7.60 -8.72
C LYS A 231 -0.04 7.42 -9.61
N MET A 232 1.03 6.86 -9.07
CA MET A 232 2.27 6.69 -9.82
C MET A 232 2.14 5.59 -10.86
N MET A 233 2.57 5.84 -12.09
CA MET A 233 2.69 4.82 -13.14
C MET A 233 3.70 3.75 -12.74
N LEU A 234 3.43 2.48 -13.04
CA LEU A 234 4.19 1.33 -12.56
C LEU A 234 4.82 0.56 -13.72
N SER A 235 6.09 0.17 -13.54
CA SER A 235 6.77 -0.76 -14.46
C SER A 235 6.38 -2.21 -14.19
N GLN A 236 6.31 -3.03 -15.24
CA GLN A 236 6.14 -4.48 -15.14
C GLN A 236 7.43 -5.23 -15.46
N ILE A 237 7.54 -6.47 -14.97
CA ILE A 237 8.59 -7.40 -15.44
C ILE A 237 8.17 -7.91 -16.81
N SER A 238 9.06 -7.84 -17.79
CA SER A 238 8.86 -8.50 -19.07
C SER A 238 9.31 -9.95 -18.98
N PRO A 239 8.55 -10.91 -19.52
CA PRO A 239 9.01 -12.28 -19.70
C PRO A 239 10.06 -12.40 -20.83
N ASP A 240 9.98 -11.53 -21.84
CA ASP A 240 10.91 -11.44 -22.98
C ASP A 240 11.14 -9.97 -23.33
N ILE A 241 12.15 -9.38 -22.70
CA ILE A 241 12.44 -7.96 -22.85
C ILE A 241 12.95 -7.61 -24.26
N ASP A 242 13.62 -8.54 -24.92
CA ASP A 242 14.16 -8.32 -26.25
C ASP A 242 13.03 -8.27 -27.30
N ALA A 243 12.00 -9.10 -27.13
CA ALA A 243 10.80 -9.04 -27.97
C ALA A 243 10.03 -7.73 -27.76
N ASP A 244 9.85 -7.30 -26.49
CA ASP A 244 9.16 -6.06 -26.18
C ASP A 244 9.91 -4.83 -26.73
N ILE A 245 11.26 -4.79 -26.67
CA ILE A 245 12.07 -3.71 -27.26
C ILE A 245 11.92 -3.67 -28.78
N LYS A 246 11.96 -4.84 -29.44
CA LYS A 246 11.74 -4.92 -30.89
C LYS A 246 10.36 -4.43 -31.30
N GLU A 247 9.31 -4.69 -30.49
CA GLU A 247 7.97 -4.17 -30.71
C GLU A 247 7.94 -2.63 -30.58
N MET A 248 8.66 -2.06 -29.63
CA MET A 248 8.78 -0.60 -29.44
C MET A 248 9.62 0.08 -30.52
N LYS A 249 10.49 -0.64 -31.23
CA LYS A 249 11.54 -0.19 -32.16
C LYS A 249 12.67 0.60 -31.49
N GLU A 250 12.33 1.61 -30.72
CA GLU A 250 13.23 2.39 -29.87
C GLU A 250 12.65 2.47 -28.46
N ALA A 251 13.50 2.43 -27.46
CA ALA A 251 13.14 2.52 -26.06
C ALA A 251 13.97 3.59 -25.35
N ALA A 252 13.36 4.28 -24.41
CA ALA A 252 14.04 5.14 -23.45
C ALA A 252 14.55 4.27 -22.30
N VAL A 253 15.86 4.16 -22.19
CA VAL A 253 16.57 3.31 -21.22
C VAL A 253 17.12 4.18 -20.11
N GLU A 254 16.72 3.89 -18.87
CA GLU A 254 17.12 4.60 -17.67
C GLU A 254 17.61 3.61 -16.61
N TRP A 255 18.42 4.09 -15.66
CA TRP A 255 18.81 3.28 -14.52
C TRP A 255 17.62 3.06 -13.57
N LYS A 256 17.52 1.85 -13.07
CA LYS A 256 16.57 1.56 -11.99
C LYS A 256 17.27 1.74 -10.65
N PHE A 257 17.06 2.89 -10.06
CA PHE A 257 17.62 3.22 -8.75
C PHE A 257 17.06 2.29 -7.65
N ASP A 258 17.88 1.97 -6.65
CA ASP A 258 17.44 1.34 -5.40
C ASP A 258 17.21 2.43 -4.34
N GLY A 259 16.08 3.09 -4.43
CA GLY A 259 15.73 4.24 -3.62
C GLY A 259 14.27 4.24 -3.20
N ALA A 260 13.82 5.37 -2.68
CA ALA A 260 12.44 5.60 -2.34
C ALA A 260 11.81 6.56 -3.36
N ARG A 261 10.82 6.08 -4.10
CA ARG A 261 10.10 6.91 -5.07
C ARG A 261 9.37 8.04 -4.39
N VAL A 262 9.55 9.24 -4.91
CA VAL A 262 8.99 10.48 -4.39
C VAL A 262 8.30 11.22 -5.53
N GLN A 263 7.06 11.63 -5.32
CA GLN A 263 6.37 12.61 -6.15
C GLN A 263 6.53 13.98 -5.51
N VAL A 264 7.06 14.92 -6.27
CA VAL A 264 7.38 16.28 -5.84
C VAL A 264 6.32 17.23 -6.37
N HIS A 265 5.65 17.96 -5.47
CA HIS A 265 4.74 19.06 -5.81
C HIS A 265 5.38 20.37 -5.39
N LYS A 266 5.56 21.28 -6.35
CA LYS A 266 6.06 22.64 -6.12
C LYS A 266 5.00 23.65 -6.51
N ASP A 267 4.79 24.64 -5.65
CA ASP A 267 3.89 25.79 -5.87
C ASP A 267 4.54 27.03 -5.26
N GLY A 268 5.11 27.88 -6.11
CA GLY A 268 5.98 28.95 -5.67
C GLY A 268 7.14 28.42 -4.82
N ASN A 269 7.21 28.87 -3.58
CA ASN A 269 8.19 28.40 -2.59
C ASN A 269 7.70 27.20 -1.75
N SER A 270 6.44 26.82 -1.91
CA SER A 270 5.91 25.63 -1.22
C SER A 270 6.32 24.36 -1.96
N VAL A 271 6.84 23.40 -1.21
CA VAL A 271 7.19 22.06 -1.73
C VAL A 271 6.55 21.02 -0.84
N THR A 272 5.83 20.10 -1.46
CA THR A 272 5.22 18.95 -0.79
C THR A 272 5.74 17.68 -1.44
N LEU A 273 6.17 16.72 -0.62
CA LEU A 273 6.72 15.44 -1.06
C LEU A 273 5.78 14.29 -0.68
N PHE A 274 5.48 13.43 -1.64
CA PHE A 274 4.65 12.24 -1.43
C PHE A 274 5.44 10.96 -1.70
N SER A 275 5.30 9.98 -0.81
CA SER A 275 5.89 8.66 -0.96
C SER A 275 5.18 7.85 -2.07
N ARG A 276 5.74 6.68 -2.41
CA ARG A 276 5.10 5.71 -3.32
C ARG A 276 3.68 5.29 -2.90
N LYS A 277 3.36 5.38 -1.61
CA LYS A 277 2.03 5.12 -1.07
C LYS A 277 1.14 6.37 -1.05
N LEU A 278 1.62 7.48 -1.62
CA LEU A 278 0.93 8.77 -1.65
C LEU A 278 0.77 9.40 -0.25
N GLU A 279 1.59 8.98 0.71
CA GLU A 279 1.66 9.58 2.04
C GLU A 279 2.52 10.84 1.98
N ASN A 280 2.10 11.92 2.63
CA ASN A 280 2.90 13.13 2.76
C ASN A 280 4.12 12.85 3.64
N VAL A 281 5.32 13.02 3.09
CA VAL A 281 6.60 12.76 3.73
C VAL A 281 7.49 14.01 3.80
N THR A 282 6.92 15.18 3.57
CA THR A 282 7.61 16.47 3.49
C THR A 282 8.47 16.71 4.73
N ASP A 283 7.89 16.55 5.92
CA ASP A 283 8.59 16.78 7.19
C ASP A 283 9.73 15.78 7.45
N SER A 284 9.74 14.64 6.76
CA SER A 284 10.80 13.62 6.89
C SER A 284 12.02 13.90 6.01
N LEU A 285 11.88 14.80 5.03
CA LEU A 285 12.87 15.07 3.99
C LEU A 285 13.10 16.58 3.78
N PRO A 286 13.42 17.37 4.83
CA PRO A 286 13.54 18.83 4.72
C PRO A 286 14.66 19.27 3.78
N ASP A 287 15.72 18.50 3.65
CA ASP A 287 16.82 18.73 2.71
C ASP A 287 16.35 18.61 1.24
N LEU A 288 15.53 17.63 0.90
CA LEU A 288 14.94 17.54 -0.45
C LEU A 288 14.03 18.72 -0.74
N VAL A 289 13.30 19.22 0.25
CA VAL A 289 12.45 20.43 0.10
C VAL A 289 13.32 21.62 -0.34
N GLU A 290 14.44 21.86 0.34
CA GLU A 290 15.36 22.96 0.00
C GLU A 290 16.03 22.76 -1.37
N ILE A 291 16.45 21.52 -1.69
CA ILE A 291 17.02 21.18 -2.99
C ILE A 291 16.02 21.48 -4.12
N VAL A 292 14.76 21.07 -3.97
CA VAL A 292 13.71 21.33 -4.96
C VAL A 292 13.45 22.83 -5.10
N ARG A 293 13.39 23.60 -4.01
CA ARG A 293 13.21 25.06 -4.04
C ARG A 293 14.30 25.75 -4.84
N LYS A 294 15.54 25.33 -4.63
CA LYS A 294 16.72 25.95 -5.26
C LYS A 294 16.83 25.62 -6.75
N HIS A 295 16.58 24.35 -7.12
CA HIS A 295 16.97 23.81 -8.42
C HIS A 295 15.82 23.61 -9.41
N VAL A 296 14.56 23.57 -8.95
CA VAL A 296 13.39 23.50 -9.85
C VAL A 296 12.90 24.90 -10.16
N LYS A 297 13.10 25.35 -11.39
CA LYS A 297 12.83 26.73 -11.84
C LYS A 297 11.37 26.99 -12.20
N ALA A 298 10.52 25.99 -12.22
CA ALA A 298 9.09 26.16 -12.47
C ALA A 298 8.39 26.92 -11.33
N GLU A 299 7.42 27.77 -11.65
CA GLU A 299 6.51 28.37 -10.66
C GLU A 299 5.70 27.28 -10.00
N SER A 300 5.13 26.37 -10.79
CA SER A 300 4.40 25.22 -10.27
C SER A 300 4.69 23.97 -11.09
N ALA A 301 4.95 22.84 -10.41
CA ALA A 301 5.28 21.57 -11.05
C ALA A 301 4.89 20.36 -10.21
N ILE A 302 4.57 19.25 -10.89
CA ILE A 302 4.51 17.92 -10.29
C ILE A 302 5.50 17.02 -11.02
N LEU A 303 6.49 16.55 -10.28
CA LEU A 303 7.61 15.76 -10.80
C LEU A 303 7.60 14.37 -10.15
N ASP A 304 8.14 13.39 -10.86
CA ASP A 304 8.33 12.02 -10.37
C ASP A 304 9.83 11.70 -10.32
N GLY A 305 10.30 11.17 -9.21
CA GLY A 305 11.71 10.90 -9.01
C GLY A 305 11.97 9.79 -7.99
N GLU A 306 13.23 9.42 -7.88
CA GLU A 306 13.71 8.47 -6.89
C GLU A 306 14.71 9.16 -5.96
N ALA A 307 14.44 9.14 -4.66
CA ALA A 307 15.35 9.61 -3.63
C ALA A 307 16.27 8.46 -3.23
N VAL A 308 17.57 8.64 -3.38
CA VAL A 308 18.61 7.62 -3.12
C VAL A 308 19.51 8.13 -2.02
N ALA A 309 19.75 7.31 -1.00
CA ALA A 309 20.79 7.60 -0.01
C ALA A 309 22.17 7.40 -0.65
N VAL A 310 23.05 8.39 -0.52
CA VAL A 310 24.39 8.36 -1.11
C VAL A 310 25.48 8.58 -0.05
N ASP A 311 26.71 8.23 -0.38
CA ASP A 311 27.88 8.62 0.40
C ASP A 311 28.41 9.99 -0.06
N GLU A 312 29.56 10.42 0.51
CA GLU A 312 30.20 11.69 0.19
C GLU A 312 30.70 11.75 -1.27
N ASP A 313 30.98 10.60 -1.87
CA ASP A 313 31.39 10.47 -3.27
C ASP A 313 30.20 10.39 -4.24
N GLY A 314 28.95 10.29 -3.72
CA GLY A 314 27.72 10.17 -4.50
C GLY A 314 27.38 8.73 -4.88
N LYS A 315 28.04 7.72 -4.30
CA LYS A 315 27.71 6.31 -4.52
C LYS A 315 26.46 5.93 -3.72
N PRO A 316 25.56 5.11 -4.29
CA PRO A 316 24.35 4.68 -3.59
C PRO A 316 24.69 3.85 -2.35
N ARG A 317 23.93 4.12 -1.28
CA ARG A 317 23.93 3.33 -0.04
C ARG A 317 22.75 2.36 -0.04
N ALA A 318 22.79 1.36 0.83
CA ALA A 318 21.70 0.39 0.96
C ALA A 318 20.34 1.08 1.18
N PHE A 319 19.30 0.58 0.51
CA PHE A 319 17.91 1.06 0.60
C PHE A 319 17.40 1.27 2.03
N GLN A 320 17.88 0.46 2.98
CA GLN A 320 17.52 0.60 4.40
C GLN A 320 17.89 1.95 5.00
N GLU A 321 18.94 2.60 4.49
CA GLU A 321 19.39 3.91 4.98
C GLU A 321 18.34 4.99 4.69
N ILE A 322 17.76 5.01 3.48
CA ILE A 322 16.69 5.94 3.13
C ILE A 322 15.41 5.65 3.92
N LEU A 323 15.07 4.36 4.14
CA LEU A 323 13.90 4.00 4.93
C LEU A 323 13.98 4.47 6.38
N LYS A 324 15.17 4.55 6.96
CA LYS A 324 15.37 5.09 8.31
C LYS A 324 14.94 6.55 8.39
N ARG A 325 15.03 7.30 7.30
CA ARG A 325 14.57 8.71 7.23
C ARG A 325 13.06 8.80 7.07
N PHE A 326 12.46 8.04 6.19
CA PHE A 326 11.01 8.05 5.95
C PHE A 326 10.16 7.65 7.16
N ARG A 327 10.67 6.82 8.07
CA ARG A 327 9.91 6.30 9.23
C ARG A 327 9.96 7.19 10.46
N ARG A 328 10.69 8.31 10.48
CA ARG A 328 10.92 9.12 11.68
C ARG A 328 10.00 10.32 11.74
N LYS A 329 9.30 10.44 12.88
CA LYS A 329 8.45 11.59 13.24
C LYS A 329 9.12 12.58 14.20
N TYR A 330 10.31 12.27 14.74
CA TYR A 330 11.02 13.08 15.76
C TYR A 330 12.52 13.13 15.49
N ASN A 331 13.17 14.26 15.83
CA ASN A 331 14.60 14.54 15.67
C ASN A 331 15.12 14.42 14.23
N VAL A 332 14.37 14.96 13.29
CA VAL A 332 14.67 14.85 11.85
C VAL A 332 15.92 15.65 11.48
N GLU A 333 16.08 16.86 12.05
CA GLU A 333 17.17 17.79 11.69
C GLU A 333 18.57 17.30 12.09
N GLU A 334 18.75 16.75 13.29
CA GLU A 334 20.08 16.27 13.75
C GLU A 334 20.63 15.09 12.94
N LYS A 335 19.76 14.31 12.28
CA LYS A 335 20.15 13.12 11.51
C LYS A 335 20.00 13.25 10.01
N ALA A 336 19.38 14.31 9.53
CA ALA A 336 19.42 14.72 8.12
C ALA A 336 20.88 14.95 7.66
N LEU A 337 21.70 15.49 8.54
CA LEU A 337 23.13 15.74 8.32
C LEU A 337 23.99 14.46 8.19
N GLY A 338 23.47 13.28 8.54
CA GLY A 338 24.27 12.04 8.57
C GLY A 338 24.09 11.08 7.37
N ILE A 339 23.08 11.29 6.52
CA ILE A 339 22.82 10.45 5.34
C ILE A 339 22.40 11.37 4.18
N PRO A 340 23.34 11.78 3.33
CA PRO A 340 23.04 12.58 2.15
C PRO A 340 22.04 11.86 1.22
N ILE A 341 21.14 12.61 0.60
CA ILE A 341 20.15 12.10 -0.34
C ILE A 341 20.33 12.79 -1.68
N GLN A 342 20.33 12.01 -2.75
CA GLN A 342 20.25 12.48 -4.12
C GLN A 342 18.84 12.25 -4.65
N LEU A 343 18.25 13.27 -5.30
CA LEU A 343 16.96 13.19 -5.98
C LEU A 343 17.18 13.03 -7.48
N ASN A 344 16.83 11.86 -8.02
CA ASN A 344 16.92 11.55 -9.45
C ASN A 344 15.53 11.68 -10.07
N LEU A 345 15.30 12.76 -10.84
CA LEU A 345 14.03 13.06 -11.49
C LEU A 345 13.96 12.37 -12.85
N PHE A 346 12.84 11.71 -13.16
CA PHE A 346 12.70 10.94 -14.40
C PHE A 346 11.38 11.20 -15.15
N ASP A 347 10.41 11.95 -14.60
CA ASP A 347 9.18 12.33 -15.30
C ASP A 347 8.56 13.61 -14.74
N ILE A 348 7.67 14.24 -15.52
CA ILE A 348 6.91 15.43 -15.15
C ILE A 348 5.46 15.27 -15.61
N MET A 349 4.50 15.53 -14.71
CA MET A 349 3.08 15.37 -14.96
C MET A 349 2.33 16.69 -15.08
N TYR A 350 2.89 17.77 -14.53
CA TYR A 350 2.26 19.09 -14.52
C TYR A 350 3.33 20.19 -14.50
N LEU A 351 3.11 21.26 -15.26
CA LEU A 351 4.01 22.40 -15.33
C LEU A 351 3.23 23.70 -15.57
N ASN A 352 3.36 24.67 -14.66
CA ASN A 352 2.86 26.04 -14.79
C ASN A 352 1.41 26.13 -15.33
N GLY A 353 0.48 25.43 -14.70
CA GLY A 353 -0.93 25.44 -15.09
C GLY A 353 -1.34 24.40 -16.14
N LYS A 354 -0.38 23.63 -16.68
CA LYS A 354 -0.66 22.66 -17.74
C LYS A 354 -0.47 21.22 -17.28
N THR A 355 -1.48 20.40 -17.49
CA THR A 355 -1.39 18.94 -17.37
C THR A 355 -0.58 18.38 -18.54
N LEU A 356 0.37 17.47 -18.24
CA LEU A 356 1.30 16.91 -19.23
C LEU A 356 1.16 15.40 -19.41
N ILE A 357 0.28 14.74 -18.65
CA ILE A 357 0.18 13.26 -18.64
C ILE A 357 -0.18 12.67 -20.01
N ASP A 358 -0.88 13.43 -20.84
CA ASP A 358 -1.30 13.01 -22.20
C ASP A 358 -0.23 13.27 -23.26
N LEU A 359 0.87 13.91 -22.90
CA LEU A 359 2.01 14.09 -23.81
C LEU A 359 2.87 12.80 -23.85
N PRO A 360 3.52 12.51 -25.00
CA PRO A 360 4.53 11.48 -25.10
C PRO A 360 5.67 11.67 -24.08
N LEU A 361 6.25 10.56 -23.58
CA LEU A 361 7.36 10.60 -22.64
C LEU A 361 8.52 11.51 -23.12
N ILE A 362 8.85 11.43 -24.41
CA ILE A 362 9.94 12.22 -24.99
C ILE A 362 9.69 13.73 -24.91
N GLU A 363 8.44 14.19 -24.97
CA GLU A 363 8.08 15.60 -24.81
C GLU A 363 8.09 16.00 -23.33
N ARG A 364 7.55 15.17 -22.45
CA ARG A 364 7.62 15.37 -20.99
C ARG A 364 9.07 15.47 -20.53
N ARG A 365 9.94 14.61 -21.08
CA ARG A 365 11.38 14.63 -20.76
C ARG A 365 12.04 15.97 -21.07
N LYS A 366 11.80 16.53 -22.25
CA LYS A 366 12.31 17.85 -22.65
C LYS A 366 11.85 18.96 -21.70
N LEU A 367 10.58 18.90 -21.28
CA LEU A 367 10.03 19.85 -20.31
C LEU A 367 10.68 19.67 -18.92
N LEU A 368 10.90 18.46 -18.47
CA LEU A 368 11.60 18.16 -17.23
C LEU A 368 13.02 18.74 -17.24
N GLU A 369 13.78 18.49 -18.31
CA GLU A 369 15.15 19.00 -18.47
C GLU A 369 15.20 20.54 -18.51
N SER A 370 14.16 21.18 -19.07
CA SER A 370 14.08 22.64 -19.15
C SER A 370 13.79 23.32 -17.80
N CYS A 371 13.17 22.61 -16.86
CA CYS A 371 12.79 23.19 -15.57
C CYS A 371 13.71 22.80 -14.40
N VAL A 372 14.67 21.92 -14.61
CA VAL A 372 15.63 21.50 -13.57
C VAL A 372 17.00 22.05 -13.90
N GLU A 373 17.53 22.89 -13.02
CA GLU A 373 18.89 23.41 -13.13
C GLU A 373 19.83 22.58 -12.23
N SER A 374 20.75 21.85 -12.84
CA SER A 374 21.82 21.13 -12.15
C SER A 374 23.16 21.72 -12.56
N SER A 375 23.87 22.36 -11.63
CA SER A 375 25.30 22.63 -11.78
C SER A 375 26.09 21.34 -11.53
N VAL A 376 27.33 21.27 -11.99
CA VAL A 376 28.22 20.11 -11.76
C VAL A 376 28.39 19.81 -10.26
N GLU A 377 28.42 20.85 -9.43
CA GLU A 377 28.51 20.72 -7.96
C GLU A 377 27.21 20.26 -7.32
N ASP A 378 26.07 20.69 -7.85
CA ASP A 378 24.73 20.36 -7.34
C ASP A 378 24.18 19.02 -7.89
N SER A 379 24.83 18.43 -8.91
CA SER A 379 24.43 17.14 -9.51
C SER A 379 24.45 15.97 -8.51
N LYS A 380 25.20 16.11 -7.40
CA LYS A 380 25.17 15.15 -6.29
C LYS A 380 23.89 15.22 -5.45
N ALA A 381 23.16 16.33 -5.49
CA ALA A 381 21.93 16.51 -4.70
C ALA A 381 20.66 16.31 -5.52
N ILE A 382 20.65 16.79 -6.77
CA ILE A 382 19.53 16.65 -7.70
C ILE A 382 20.03 16.49 -9.13
N CYS A 383 19.45 15.58 -9.87
CA CYS A 383 19.68 15.44 -11.30
C CYS A 383 18.42 14.98 -12.04
N VAL A 384 18.39 15.22 -13.34
CA VAL A 384 17.48 14.53 -14.24
C VAL A 384 18.20 13.23 -14.65
N ASP A 385 17.56 12.09 -14.42
CA ASP A 385 18.15 10.76 -14.71
C ASP A 385 18.68 10.68 -16.15
N LYS A 386 19.80 9.99 -16.33
CA LYS A 386 20.36 9.78 -17.66
C LYS A 386 19.46 8.86 -18.46
N GLN A 387 18.97 9.35 -19.61
CA GLN A 387 18.12 8.59 -20.53
C GLN A 387 18.84 8.39 -21.85
N VAL A 388 18.84 7.16 -22.35
CA VAL A 388 19.37 6.80 -23.69
C VAL A 388 18.22 6.25 -24.53
N ILE A 389 17.98 6.85 -25.70
CA ILE A 389 17.00 6.34 -26.67
C ILE A 389 17.72 5.40 -27.63
N THR A 390 17.35 4.12 -27.60
CA THR A 390 17.96 3.09 -28.46
C THR A 390 17.04 1.88 -28.65
N GLY A 391 17.19 1.20 -29.78
CA GLY A 391 16.63 -0.14 -30.03
C GLY A 391 17.72 -1.23 -30.06
N ASP A 392 18.98 -0.84 -29.86
CA ASP A 392 20.12 -1.75 -29.90
C ASP A 392 20.27 -2.51 -28.58
N LEU A 393 20.12 -3.83 -28.63
CA LEU A 393 20.18 -4.70 -27.46
C LEU A 393 21.58 -4.75 -26.82
N GLU A 394 22.66 -4.57 -27.61
CA GLU A 394 24.03 -4.55 -27.07
C GLU A 394 24.28 -3.29 -26.23
N ILE A 395 23.80 -2.14 -26.71
CA ILE A 395 23.84 -0.88 -25.95
C ILE A 395 23.04 -1.00 -24.66
N ILE A 396 21.83 -1.58 -24.73
CA ILE A 396 20.99 -1.78 -23.55
C ILE A 396 21.68 -2.72 -22.54
N GLU A 397 22.33 -3.77 -23.01
CA GLU A 397 23.06 -4.69 -22.13
C GLU A 397 24.31 -4.04 -21.50
N GLN A 398 24.96 -3.12 -22.23
CA GLN A 398 26.05 -2.32 -21.68
C GLN A 398 25.53 -1.40 -20.57
N ILE A 399 24.45 -0.63 -20.79
CA ILE A 399 23.86 0.27 -19.80
C ILE A 399 23.38 -0.54 -18.56
N TYR A 400 22.88 -1.77 -18.78
CA TYR A 400 22.48 -2.66 -17.71
C TYR A 400 23.67 -3.05 -16.81
N ARG A 401 24.81 -3.39 -17.40
CA ARG A 401 26.04 -3.68 -16.64
C ARG A 401 26.54 -2.46 -15.88
N GLU A 402 26.56 -1.30 -16.54
CA GLU A 402 26.93 -0.02 -15.89
C GLU A 402 26.04 0.28 -14.67
N ALA A 403 24.70 0.06 -14.78
CA ALA A 403 23.78 0.26 -13.67
C ALA A 403 24.07 -0.65 -12.48
N LEU A 404 24.37 -1.94 -12.74
CA LEU A 404 24.70 -2.91 -11.69
C LEU A 404 26.05 -2.61 -11.03
N GLU A 405 27.05 -2.21 -11.82
CA GLU A 405 28.38 -1.81 -11.32
C GLU A 405 28.31 -0.53 -10.46
N ALA A 406 27.39 0.37 -10.80
CA ALA A 406 27.09 1.57 -10.02
C ALA A 406 26.24 1.29 -8.76
N GLY A 407 25.84 0.03 -8.50
CA GLY A 407 25.08 -0.36 -7.31
C GLY A 407 23.57 -0.16 -7.42
N HIS A 408 23.03 -0.02 -8.64
CA HIS A 408 21.58 0.12 -8.87
C HIS A 408 20.89 -1.23 -9.18
N GLU A 409 19.55 -1.27 -9.12
CA GLU A 409 18.76 -2.51 -9.27
C GLU A 409 18.74 -3.07 -10.70
N GLY A 410 19.15 -2.31 -11.71
CA GLY A 410 19.07 -2.66 -13.11
C GLY A 410 18.54 -1.52 -13.98
N LEU A 411 17.59 -1.79 -14.88
CA LEU A 411 17.03 -0.80 -15.81
C LEU A 411 15.53 -0.64 -15.70
N VAL A 412 15.05 0.58 -16.02
CA VAL A 412 13.68 0.87 -16.46
C VAL A 412 13.72 1.21 -17.94
N ILE A 413 12.93 0.49 -18.73
CA ILE A 413 12.85 0.62 -20.19
C ILE A 413 11.45 1.13 -20.49
N LYS A 414 11.36 2.30 -21.11
CA LYS A 414 10.12 3.01 -21.34
C LYS A 414 9.87 3.21 -22.82
N ASN A 415 8.60 3.13 -23.24
CA ASN A 415 8.21 3.52 -24.59
C ASN A 415 8.26 5.05 -24.72
N PRO A 416 9.09 5.63 -25.62
CA PRO A 416 9.24 7.08 -25.77
C PRO A 416 7.95 7.80 -26.15
N ASN A 417 7.04 7.10 -26.84
CA ASN A 417 5.77 7.63 -27.31
C ASN A 417 4.62 7.41 -26.32
N SER A 418 4.88 6.83 -25.13
CA SER A 418 3.83 6.55 -24.15
C SER A 418 3.40 7.80 -23.39
N ILE A 419 2.10 7.91 -23.19
CA ILE A 419 1.52 8.83 -22.21
C ILE A 419 1.81 8.33 -20.79
N TYR A 420 1.68 9.23 -19.79
CA TYR A 420 1.74 8.85 -18.39
C TYR A 420 0.37 8.28 -17.97
N SER A 421 0.33 7.01 -17.59
CA SER A 421 -0.90 6.31 -17.19
C SER A 421 -0.90 6.09 -15.67
N PRO A 422 -1.49 7.02 -14.88
CA PRO A 422 -1.46 6.96 -13.42
C PRO A 422 -2.02 5.66 -12.88
N GLY A 423 -1.31 5.02 -11.93
CA GLY A 423 -1.75 3.78 -11.28
C GLY A 423 -1.71 2.52 -12.14
N LYS A 424 -1.54 2.66 -13.45
CA LYS A 424 -1.52 1.49 -14.36
C LYS A 424 -0.14 0.84 -14.41
N ARG A 425 -0.17 -0.46 -14.62
CA ARG A 425 1.00 -1.29 -14.94
C ARG A 425 0.77 -1.87 -16.32
N GLY A 426 1.71 -1.65 -17.24
CA GLY A 426 1.58 -2.11 -18.61
C GLY A 426 2.92 -2.16 -19.32
N LYS A 427 2.91 -2.57 -20.60
CA LYS A 427 4.10 -2.73 -21.44
C LYS A 427 4.85 -1.42 -21.74
N ASN A 428 4.25 -0.26 -21.48
CA ASN A 428 4.89 1.02 -21.74
C ASN A 428 6.10 1.30 -20.82
N TRP A 429 6.12 0.72 -19.63
CA TRP A 429 7.24 0.77 -18.69
C TRP A 429 7.62 -0.64 -18.25
N LEU A 430 8.79 -1.08 -18.66
CA LEU A 430 9.35 -2.39 -18.32
C LEU A 430 10.50 -2.23 -17.35
N LYS A 431 10.78 -3.26 -16.56
CA LYS A 431 11.95 -3.33 -15.71
C LYS A 431 12.77 -4.58 -16.00
N LYS A 432 14.08 -4.39 -16.14
CA LYS A 432 15.09 -5.44 -16.25
C LYS A 432 15.88 -5.47 -14.95
N LYS A 433 15.80 -6.59 -14.24
CA LYS A 433 16.54 -6.85 -12.99
C LYS A 433 17.36 -8.12 -13.11
N PRO A 434 18.42 -8.30 -12.30
CA PRO A 434 19.10 -9.59 -12.20
C PRO A 434 18.10 -10.71 -11.87
N LEU A 435 18.37 -11.90 -12.35
CA LEU A 435 17.64 -13.08 -11.92
C LEU A 435 17.80 -13.22 -10.41
N MET A 436 16.68 -13.47 -9.73
CA MET A 436 16.69 -13.68 -8.27
C MET A 436 17.51 -14.94 -7.97
N GLU A 437 18.41 -14.85 -7.00
CA GLU A 437 19.04 -16.03 -6.41
C GLU A 437 18.00 -16.84 -5.65
N THR A 438 18.17 -18.16 -5.58
CA THR A 438 17.31 -19.04 -4.82
C THR A 438 18.06 -19.68 -3.66
N LEU A 439 17.31 -20.01 -2.63
CA LEU A 439 17.77 -20.82 -1.48
C LEU A 439 16.77 -21.95 -1.23
N ASP A 440 17.29 -23.10 -0.91
CA ASP A 440 16.51 -24.24 -0.44
C ASP A 440 16.36 -24.16 1.07
N LEU A 441 15.16 -23.91 1.57
CA LEU A 441 14.87 -23.61 2.97
C LEU A 441 13.79 -24.53 3.53
N VAL A 442 13.92 -24.87 4.82
CA VAL A 442 12.99 -25.77 5.52
C VAL A 442 11.82 -24.96 6.08
N VAL A 443 10.59 -25.48 5.98
CA VAL A 443 9.44 -24.92 6.66
C VAL A 443 9.48 -25.32 8.14
N VAL A 444 9.48 -24.30 9.02
CA VAL A 444 9.51 -24.49 10.50
C VAL A 444 8.33 -23.83 11.20
N GLY A 445 7.48 -23.13 10.48
CA GLY A 445 6.27 -22.51 10.99
C GLY A 445 5.31 -22.15 9.89
N ALA A 446 4.04 -21.95 10.23
CA ALA A 446 2.99 -21.62 9.30
C ALA A 446 1.92 -20.72 9.96
N GLU A 447 1.22 -19.94 9.13
CA GLU A 447 0.11 -19.08 9.56
C GLU A 447 -1.08 -19.29 8.59
N TRP A 448 -2.29 -19.30 9.14
CA TRP A 448 -3.49 -19.34 8.32
C TRP A 448 -3.64 -18.07 7.48
N GLY A 449 -4.18 -18.23 6.30
CA GLY A 449 -4.54 -17.11 5.43
C GLY A 449 -5.75 -16.34 5.96
N PHE A 450 -6.09 -15.24 5.30
CA PHE A 450 -7.22 -14.39 5.63
C PHE A 450 -8.25 -14.35 4.48
N GLY A 451 -9.50 -14.05 4.83
CA GLY A 451 -10.57 -13.91 3.84
C GLY A 451 -10.84 -15.21 3.07
N ARG A 452 -10.76 -15.19 1.74
CA ARG A 452 -11.00 -16.37 0.89
C ARG A 452 -10.04 -17.53 1.15
N ARG A 453 -8.88 -17.26 1.75
CA ARG A 453 -7.84 -18.24 2.08
C ARG A 453 -7.81 -18.61 3.57
N ALA A 454 -8.86 -18.30 4.34
CA ALA A 454 -8.91 -18.54 5.78
C ALA A 454 -8.73 -20.04 6.16
N ASN A 455 -9.07 -20.96 5.26
CA ASN A 455 -8.92 -22.41 5.45
C ASN A 455 -7.64 -22.96 4.81
N LEU A 456 -6.76 -22.12 4.33
CA LEU A 456 -5.48 -22.49 3.73
C LEU A 456 -4.34 -21.82 4.50
N ILE A 457 -3.20 -22.48 4.55
CA ILE A 457 -1.98 -21.86 5.08
C ILE A 457 -1.54 -20.79 4.10
N GLY A 458 -1.52 -19.52 4.55
CA GLY A 458 -1.23 -18.34 3.72
C GLY A 458 0.21 -17.84 3.82
N SER A 459 0.96 -18.27 4.87
CA SER A 459 2.35 -17.83 5.09
C SER A 459 3.16 -18.94 5.77
N TYR A 460 4.42 -19.08 5.35
CA TYR A 460 5.35 -20.11 5.78
C TYR A 460 6.59 -19.46 6.38
N THR A 461 6.94 -19.79 7.63
CA THR A 461 8.23 -19.42 8.21
C THR A 461 9.28 -20.39 7.72
N VAL A 462 10.31 -19.89 7.04
CA VAL A 462 11.38 -20.67 6.45
C VAL A 462 12.70 -20.49 7.17
N ALA A 463 13.50 -21.55 7.22
CA ALA A 463 14.74 -21.62 7.98
C ALA A 463 15.87 -22.26 7.16
N CYS A 464 17.09 -21.81 7.40
CA CYS A 464 18.32 -22.46 6.94
C CYS A 464 18.83 -23.46 7.98
N TYR A 465 19.67 -24.39 7.56
CA TYR A 465 20.29 -25.36 8.47
C TYR A 465 21.61 -24.82 9.04
N ASP A 466 21.83 -25.03 10.33
CA ASP A 466 23.13 -24.79 10.96
C ASP A 466 23.81 -26.14 11.33
N PRO A 467 24.79 -26.58 10.56
CA PRO A 467 25.46 -27.85 10.79
C PRO A 467 26.29 -27.90 12.07
N LYS A 468 26.60 -26.76 12.70
CA LYS A 468 27.34 -26.67 13.96
C LYS A 468 26.46 -26.99 15.17
N THR A 469 25.24 -26.48 15.17
CA THR A 469 24.29 -26.64 16.27
C THR A 469 23.22 -27.67 15.98
N LEU A 470 23.18 -28.23 14.76
CA LEU A 470 22.15 -29.14 14.24
C LEU A 470 20.74 -28.57 14.38
N ARG A 471 20.59 -27.24 14.18
CA ARG A 471 19.32 -26.49 14.31
C ARG A 471 18.92 -25.81 13.01
N PHE A 472 17.63 -25.59 12.89
CA PHE A 472 17.05 -24.76 11.84
C PHE A 472 16.92 -23.32 12.34
N LEU A 473 17.55 -22.36 11.62
CA LEU A 473 17.56 -20.95 11.96
C LEU A 473 16.67 -20.18 10.99
N GLN A 474 15.67 -19.50 11.53
CA GLN A 474 14.69 -18.76 10.74
C GLN A 474 15.35 -17.63 9.95
N VAL A 475 14.94 -17.45 8.69
CA VAL A 475 15.48 -16.43 7.78
C VAL A 475 14.40 -15.60 7.09
N GLY A 476 13.12 -15.94 7.28
CA GLY A 476 12.04 -15.17 6.65
C GLY A 476 10.67 -15.83 6.73
N LYS A 477 9.68 -15.10 6.22
CA LYS A 477 8.33 -15.59 5.98
C LYS A 477 7.98 -15.46 4.50
N VAL A 478 7.40 -16.50 3.92
CA VAL A 478 7.01 -16.58 2.50
C VAL A 478 5.50 -16.75 2.41
N GLY A 479 4.83 -15.85 1.67
CA GLY A 479 3.38 -15.90 1.44
C GLY A 479 3.02 -15.52 0.00
N THR A 480 4.02 -15.46 -0.90
CA THR A 480 3.84 -15.06 -2.30
C THR A 480 4.50 -16.06 -3.24
N GLY A 481 4.04 -16.10 -4.48
CA GLY A 481 4.57 -16.99 -5.53
C GLY A 481 3.80 -18.30 -5.70
N LEU A 482 2.84 -18.61 -4.83
CA LEU A 482 2.04 -19.84 -4.88
C LEU A 482 0.73 -19.62 -5.66
N THR A 483 0.34 -20.61 -6.44
CA THR A 483 -1.02 -20.73 -6.97
C THR A 483 -1.98 -21.25 -5.90
N ASP A 484 -3.29 -21.17 -6.14
CA ASP A 484 -4.29 -21.67 -5.19
C ASP A 484 -4.23 -23.21 -5.05
N GLU A 485 -3.82 -23.93 -6.11
CA GLU A 485 -3.56 -25.36 -6.08
C GLU A 485 -2.36 -25.69 -5.18
N GLN A 486 -1.25 -24.96 -5.34
CA GLN A 486 -0.05 -25.13 -4.53
C GLN A 486 -0.29 -24.80 -3.04
N LEU A 487 -1.15 -23.79 -2.76
CA LEU A 487 -1.57 -23.49 -1.40
C LEU A 487 -2.36 -24.64 -0.76
N LYS A 488 -3.24 -25.31 -1.52
CA LYS A 488 -3.98 -26.48 -1.05
C LYS A 488 -3.03 -27.64 -0.78
N GLU A 489 -2.18 -27.97 -1.74
CA GLU A 489 -1.17 -29.03 -1.64
C GLU A 489 -0.28 -28.84 -0.40
N LEU A 490 0.32 -27.67 -0.23
CA LEU A 490 1.14 -27.38 0.95
C LEU A 490 0.34 -27.39 2.25
N THR A 491 -0.91 -26.94 2.24
CA THR A 491 -1.78 -27.02 3.43
C THR A 491 -2.01 -28.48 3.84
N GLU A 492 -2.30 -29.37 2.90
CA GLU A 492 -2.48 -30.81 3.16
C GLU A 492 -1.18 -31.43 3.68
N MET A 493 -0.04 -31.18 3.04
CA MET A 493 1.27 -31.69 3.45
C MET A 493 1.66 -31.24 4.87
N LEU A 494 1.40 -29.98 5.22
CA LEU A 494 1.80 -29.38 6.50
C LEU A 494 0.84 -29.69 7.63
N SER A 495 -0.44 -29.98 7.35
CA SER A 495 -1.45 -30.27 8.37
C SER A 495 -1.07 -31.43 9.28
N GLY A 496 -0.40 -32.48 8.74
CA GLY A 496 0.12 -33.62 9.51
C GLY A 496 1.44 -33.36 10.25
N LEU A 497 2.03 -32.18 10.07
CA LEU A 497 3.32 -31.78 10.64
C LEU A 497 3.22 -30.67 11.68
N MET A 498 2.00 -30.18 11.96
CA MET A 498 1.76 -29.15 12.98
C MET A 498 2.09 -29.67 14.37
N GLU A 499 2.87 -28.90 15.13
CA GLU A 499 3.27 -29.23 16.51
C GLU A 499 2.76 -28.15 17.47
N GLY A 500 2.15 -28.58 18.57
CA GLY A 500 1.68 -27.70 19.64
C GLY A 500 0.40 -26.91 19.29
N GLY A 501 0.01 -26.02 20.21
CA GLY A 501 -1.13 -25.12 20.03
C GLY A 501 -0.73 -23.85 19.30
N GLU A 502 -1.72 -23.18 18.71
CA GLU A 502 -1.57 -21.86 18.07
C GLU A 502 -1.10 -20.81 19.09
N ALA A 503 0.07 -20.25 18.89
CA ALA A 503 0.57 -19.12 19.67
C ALA A 503 0.60 -17.86 18.79
N GLY A 504 -0.36 -16.95 19.00
CA GLY A 504 -0.41 -15.69 18.26
C GLY A 504 -0.72 -15.81 16.77
N GLY A 505 -1.40 -16.87 16.32
CA GLY A 505 -1.72 -17.13 14.92
C GLY A 505 -0.67 -17.94 14.16
N VAL A 506 0.43 -18.30 14.79
CA VAL A 506 1.53 -19.08 14.21
C VAL A 506 1.53 -20.48 14.77
N PHE A 507 1.66 -21.48 13.91
CA PHE A 507 1.86 -22.89 14.27
C PHE A 507 3.33 -23.25 14.07
N ALA A 508 3.90 -24.00 15.00
CA ALA A 508 5.17 -24.66 14.78
C ALA A 508 4.96 -25.86 13.82
N ILE A 509 5.87 -26.02 12.87
CA ILE A 509 5.86 -27.11 11.90
C ILE A 509 7.09 -27.97 12.14
N ARG A 510 6.91 -29.28 12.29
CA ARG A 510 8.02 -30.20 12.33
C ARG A 510 8.80 -30.14 11.02
N PRO A 511 10.11 -29.85 11.06
CA PRO A 511 10.93 -29.69 9.88
C PRO A 511 10.96 -30.95 9.03
N LYS A 512 10.32 -30.92 7.87
CA LYS A 512 10.26 -32.05 6.93
C LYS A 512 10.21 -31.59 5.47
N ILE A 513 9.63 -30.42 5.21
CA ILE A 513 9.40 -29.92 3.85
C ILE A 513 10.43 -28.85 3.52
N VAL A 514 11.13 -29.03 2.41
CA VAL A 514 12.08 -28.07 1.85
C VAL A 514 11.43 -27.35 0.67
N LEU A 515 11.56 -26.03 0.65
CA LEU A 515 11.06 -25.18 -0.42
C LEU A 515 12.22 -24.44 -1.09
N GLU A 516 12.19 -24.34 -2.40
CA GLU A 516 13.05 -23.42 -3.12
C GLU A 516 12.41 -22.03 -3.09
N ILE A 517 13.15 -21.06 -2.54
CA ILE A 517 12.69 -19.69 -2.31
C ILE A 517 13.60 -18.73 -3.06
N ALA A 518 13.02 -17.99 -4.00
CA ALA A 518 13.68 -16.86 -4.64
C ALA A 518 13.60 -15.62 -3.75
N PHE A 519 14.61 -14.78 -3.77
CA PHE A 519 14.68 -13.56 -2.97
C PHE A 519 15.46 -12.45 -3.69
N GLU A 520 15.18 -11.19 -3.39
CA GLU A 520 15.92 -10.08 -3.99
C GLU A 520 17.24 -9.79 -3.26
N GLU A 521 17.25 -9.87 -1.93
CA GLU A 521 18.38 -9.48 -1.08
C GLU A 521 18.34 -10.20 0.26
N ILE A 522 19.51 -10.44 0.86
CA ILE A 522 19.63 -10.84 2.25
C ILE A 522 20.00 -9.60 3.09
N GLN A 523 19.29 -9.40 4.19
CA GLN A 523 19.48 -8.28 5.10
C GLN A 523 19.82 -8.76 6.51
N LYS A 524 20.58 -7.98 7.30
CA LYS A 524 20.70 -8.23 8.74
C LYS A 524 19.37 -7.95 9.43
N SER A 525 18.98 -8.82 10.34
CA SER A 525 17.71 -8.73 11.06
C SER A 525 17.85 -9.19 12.51
N PRO A 526 17.40 -8.39 13.47
CA PRO A 526 17.29 -8.83 14.87
C PRO A 526 16.06 -9.69 15.13
N ASN A 527 15.13 -9.79 14.17
CA ASN A 527 13.85 -10.47 14.35
C ASN A 527 13.93 -11.99 14.16
N TYR A 528 14.97 -12.48 13.51
CA TYR A 528 15.20 -13.89 13.24
C TYR A 528 16.46 -14.38 13.94
N ASN A 529 16.41 -15.61 14.46
CA ASN A 529 17.51 -16.22 15.21
C ASN A 529 18.75 -16.53 14.35
N SER A 530 18.64 -16.49 13.02
CA SER A 530 19.78 -16.55 12.10
C SER A 530 20.59 -15.24 12.06
N GLY A 531 20.01 -14.11 12.52
CA GLY A 531 20.57 -12.77 12.33
C GLY A 531 20.37 -12.19 10.93
N PHE A 532 19.67 -12.91 10.04
CA PHE A 532 19.40 -12.51 8.65
C PHE A 532 17.91 -12.56 8.33
N ALA A 533 17.49 -11.80 7.31
CA ALA A 533 16.15 -11.81 6.73
C ALA A 533 16.25 -11.77 5.20
N LEU A 534 15.38 -12.53 4.53
CA LEU A 534 15.19 -12.44 3.07
C LEU A 534 14.28 -11.26 2.74
N ARG A 535 14.68 -10.45 1.76
CA ARG A 535 13.84 -9.37 1.19
C ARG A 535 13.03 -9.91 0.02
N PHE A 536 11.72 -9.69 0.06
CA PHE A 536 10.76 -10.17 -0.93
C PHE A 536 10.87 -11.67 -1.27
N PRO A 537 10.88 -12.56 -0.27
CA PRO A 537 10.96 -13.98 -0.53
C PRO A 537 9.73 -14.45 -1.30
N ARG A 538 9.94 -15.32 -2.28
CA ARG A 538 8.91 -15.84 -3.17
C ARG A 538 9.09 -17.35 -3.34
N PHE A 539 8.02 -18.10 -3.19
CA PHE A 539 7.98 -19.53 -3.49
C PHE A 539 8.27 -19.80 -4.97
N VAL A 540 9.12 -20.77 -5.24
CA VAL A 540 9.44 -21.28 -6.58
C VAL A 540 8.85 -22.67 -6.75
N ARG A 541 9.25 -23.62 -5.91
CA ARG A 541 8.74 -25.01 -5.92
C ARG A 541 9.01 -25.73 -4.61
N ILE A 542 8.36 -26.87 -4.43
CA ILE A 542 8.69 -27.84 -3.38
C ILE A 542 9.93 -28.62 -3.81
N ARG A 543 10.83 -28.87 -2.89
CA ARG A 543 12.03 -29.70 -3.05
C ARG A 543 11.81 -31.04 -2.37
N ASP A 544 11.01 -31.90 -3.01
CA ASP A 544 10.73 -33.27 -2.59
C ASP A 544 11.95 -34.21 -2.70
N ASP A 545 12.95 -33.76 -3.45
CA ASP A 545 14.25 -34.41 -3.65
C ASP A 545 15.25 -34.15 -2.51
N LYS A 546 14.92 -33.30 -1.50
CA LYS A 546 15.84 -32.91 -0.42
C LYS A 546 15.31 -33.23 0.95
N ALA A 547 16.19 -33.80 1.80
CA ALA A 547 15.95 -33.89 3.24
C ALA A 547 16.15 -32.50 3.91
N PRO A 548 15.54 -32.25 5.08
CA PRO A 548 15.68 -30.98 5.80
C PRO A 548 17.13 -30.56 6.06
N GLU A 549 18.01 -31.49 6.35
CA GLU A 549 19.43 -31.28 6.64
C GLU A 549 20.25 -30.94 5.39
N GLU A 550 19.68 -31.15 4.20
CA GLU A 550 20.25 -30.78 2.90
C GLU A 550 19.81 -29.37 2.44
N ALA A 551 19.05 -28.67 3.26
CA ALA A 551 18.72 -27.29 3.04
C ALA A 551 19.97 -26.40 3.07
N ASP A 552 19.89 -25.22 2.46
CA ASP A 552 20.98 -24.26 2.47
C ASP A 552 21.38 -23.87 3.90
N THR A 553 22.69 -23.77 4.12
CA THR A 553 23.25 -23.55 5.46
C THR A 553 23.35 -22.07 5.81
N ILE A 554 23.47 -21.76 7.11
CA ILE A 554 23.73 -20.40 7.59
C ILE A 554 25.03 -19.83 7.00
N GLN A 555 26.02 -20.68 6.73
CA GLN A 555 27.27 -20.28 6.08
C GLN A 555 27.02 -19.84 4.63
N ARG A 556 26.13 -20.54 3.89
CA ARG A 556 25.72 -20.16 2.54
C ARG A 556 25.05 -18.79 2.55
N ILE A 557 24.12 -18.55 3.49
CA ILE A 557 23.45 -17.26 3.67
C ILE A 557 24.46 -16.15 3.96
N GLY A 558 25.40 -16.38 4.89
CA GLY A 558 26.46 -15.42 5.19
C GLY A 558 27.37 -15.13 4.01
N LYS A 559 27.67 -16.14 3.16
CA LYS A 559 28.44 -15.97 1.94
C LYS A 559 27.72 -15.11 0.91
N VAL A 560 26.44 -15.39 0.64
CA VAL A 560 25.61 -14.62 -0.28
C VAL A 560 25.49 -13.17 0.20
N TYR A 561 25.20 -12.96 1.50
CA TYR A 561 25.17 -11.63 2.10
C TYR A 561 26.49 -10.86 1.90
N SER A 562 27.63 -11.52 2.13
CA SER A 562 28.95 -10.88 1.97
C SER A 562 29.26 -10.57 0.49
N GLN A 563 28.76 -11.37 -0.44
CA GLN A 563 28.89 -11.12 -1.88
C GLN A 563 28.03 -9.93 -2.32
N GLN A 564 26.82 -9.78 -1.76
CA GLN A 564 25.95 -8.63 -2.00
C GLN A 564 26.61 -7.32 -1.53
N LEU A 565 27.24 -7.33 -0.35
CA LEU A 565 27.98 -6.16 0.17
C LEU A 565 29.21 -5.77 -0.67
N LYS A 566 29.78 -6.69 -1.43
CA LYS A 566 30.91 -6.39 -2.34
C LYS A 566 30.46 -5.83 -3.69
N ARG A 567 29.19 -6.01 -4.03
CA ARG A 567 28.56 -5.43 -5.23
C ARG A 567 28.02 -4.01 -4.97
N LEU A 568 27.87 -3.62 -3.71
CA LEU A 568 27.57 -2.27 -3.21
C LEU A 568 28.88 -1.53 -2.88
#